data_453a348b1ffb6028d551909b474a60cf
#
_entry.id   453a348b1ffb6028d551909b474a60cf
#
_cell.length_a   1.000
_cell.length_b   1.000
_cell.length_c   1.000
_cell.angle_alpha   90.00
_cell.angle_beta   90.00
_cell.angle_gamma   90.00
#
_symmetry.space_group_name_H-M   'P 1'
#
loop_
_entity.id
_entity.type
_entity.pdbx_description
1 polymer ?
#
loop_
_entity_poly.entity_id
_entity_poly.type
_entity_poly.pdbx_seq_one_letter_code
_entity_poly.pdbx_strand_id
1 'polypeptide(L)'
;MVKTTTPAQYALILIDMVESLGCDRESLLAGTSMANAGLDAIGARISDREFAILVGNALHLTGDPALGLKLGLRLNLSAHAVLGQAFMTCRDLGQVIDLFLKYYHLLAPALHLEYDLVDEMCVLTTVSSLAETPL
;
A
#
# COMPACT_ATOMS: atom_id res chain seq x y z
N MET A 1 0.34 10.84 -19.82
CA MET A 1 0.89 9.92 -18.81
C MET A 1 -0.07 9.86 -17.63
N VAL A 2 -0.69 8.73 -17.40
CA VAL A 2 -1.64 8.57 -16.28
C VAL A 2 -0.82 8.64 -14.99
N LYS A 3 -1.08 9.65 -14.16
CA LYS A 3 -0.43 9.80 -12.87
C LYS A 3 -1.05 8.78 -11.92
N THR A 4 -0.38 7.67 -11.69
CA THR A 4 -0.81 6.65 -10.74
C THR A 4 -0.70 7.19 -9.31
N THR A 5 -1.68 6.85 -8.49
CA THR A 5 -1.77 7.36 -7.10
C THR A 5 -2.18 6.25 -6.13
N THR A 6 -1.66 6.36 -4.92
CA THR A 6 -1.92 5.47 -3.79
C THR A 6 -2.77 6.19 -2.73
N PRO A 7 -3.68 5.51 -2.01
CA PRO A 7 -4.38 6.13 -0.88
C PRO A 7 -3.41 6.69 0.15
N ALA A 8 -3.61 7.96 0.56
CA ALA A 8 -2.73 8.63 1.53
C ALA A 8 -2.71 7.93 2.90
N GLN A 9 -3.77 7.18 3.22
CA GLN A 9 -3.86 6.38 4.44
C GLN A 9 -2.70 5.39 4.60
N TYR A 10 -2.18 4.83 3.49
CA TYR A 10 -1.02 3.92 3.54
C TYR A 10 0.25 4.66 3.99
N ALA A 11 0.44 5.88 3.49
CA ALA A 11 1.56 6.73 3.91
C ALA A 11 1.43 7.12 5.39
N LEU A 12 0.25 7.50 5.86
CA LEU A 12 0.01 7.87 7.27
C LEU A 12 0.33 6.70 8.21
N ILE A 13 -0.11 5.48 7.89
CA ILE A 13 0.17 4.30 8.71
C ILE A 13 1.66 3.96 8.71
N LEU A 14 2.34 4.10 7.55
CA LEU A 14 3.78 3.90 7.47
C LEU A 14 4.55 4.93 8.29
N ILE A 15 4.18 6.21 8.19
CA ILE A 15 4.80 7.31 8.95
C ILE A 15 4.67 7.03 10.45
N ASP A 16 3.45 6.77 10.94
CA ASP A 16 3.18 6.46 12.35
C ASP A 16 4.00 5.24 12.84
N MET A 17 4.08 4.21 12.01
CA MET A 17 4.84 3.01 12.33
C MET A 17 6.34 3.32 12.47
N VAL A 18 6.92 4.07 11.56
CA VAL A 18 8.35 4.38 11.55
C VAL A 18 8.71 5.36 12.67
N GLU A 19 7.86 6.35 12.95
CA GLU A 19 8.02 7.26 14.09
C GLU A 19 7.94 6.48 15.43
N SER A 20 7.06 5.48 15.54
CA SER A 20 6.96 4.63 16.73
C SER A 20 8.22 3.77 16.97
N LEU A 21 9.04 3.57 15.95
CA LEU A 21 10.36 2.92 16.06
C LEU A 21 11.48 3.91 16.44
N GLY A 22 11.16 5.18 16.65
CA GLY A 22 12.10 6.21 17.07
C GLY A 22 12.83 6.89 15.92
N CYS A 23 12.41 6.69 14.68
CA CYS A 23 13.00 7.37 13.53
C CYS A 23 12.48 8.81 13.39
N ASP A 24 13.35 9.69 12.90
CA ASP A 24 13.03 11.09 12.71
C ASP A 24 12.09 11.33 11.53
N ARG A 25 11.01 12.08 11.76
CA ARG A 25 10.00 12.41 10.76
C ARG A 25 10.53 13.23 9.60
N GLU A 26 11.43 14.18 9.85
CA GLU A 26 12.00 15.04 8.82
C GLU A 26 12.82 14.21 7.82
N SER A 27 13.66 13.32 8.33
CA SER A 27 14.43 12.38 7.52
C SER A 27 13.53 11.42 6.75
N LEU A 28 12.44 10.96 7.36
CA LEU A 28 11.47 10.06 6.73
C LEU A 28 10.76 10.73 5.54
N LEU A 29 10.39 12.00 5.67
CA LEU A 29 9.66 12.76 4.65
C LEU A 29 10.59 13.45 3.63
N ALA A 30 11.90 13.32 3.77
CA ALA A 30 12.86 13.95 2.88
C ALA A 30 12.61 13.59 1.41
N GLY A 31 12.59 14.61 0.53
CA GLY A 31 12.34 14.43 -0.90
C GLY A 31 10.88 14.24 -1.29
N THR A 32 9.94 14.35 -0.34
CA THR A 32 8.50 14.33 -0.59
C THR A 32 7.86 15.70 -0.33
N SER A 33 6.67 15.93 -0.85
CA SER A 33 5.85 17.12 -0.52
C SER A 33 4.90 16.88 0.67
N MET A 34 4.99 15.71 1.33
CA MET A 34 4.02 15.26 2.33
C MET A 34 4.02 16.07 3.63
N ALA A 35 5.11 16.77 3.96
CA ALA A 35 5.19 17.60 5.14
C ALA A 35 4.09 18.68 5.20
N ASN A 36 3.64 19.14 4.03
CA ASN A 36 2.64 20.21 3.86
C ASN A 36 1.32 19.73 3.26
N ALA A 37 1.15 18.42 3.06
CA ALA A 37 -0.04 17.84 2.44
C ALA A 37 -1.08 17.51 3.52
N GLY A 38 -2.36 17.80 3.24
CA GLY A 38 -3.50 17.35 4.06
C GLY A 38 -3.78 15.86 3.82
N LEU A 39 -2.86 15.00 4.27
CA LEU A 39 -2.92 13.55 4.04
C LEU A 39 -4.09 12.88 4.78
N ASP A 40 -4.60 13.51 5.81
CA ASP A 40 -5.72 13.08 6.65
C ASP A 40 -7.10 13.41 6.06
N ALA A 41 -7.14 14.15 4.96
CA ALA A 41 -8.41 14.44 4.28
C ALA A 41 -9.05 13.15 3.73
N ILE A 42 -10.37 13.05 3.84
CA ILE A 42 -11.12 11.91 3.33
C ILE A 42 -10.88 11.76 1.82
N GLY A 43 -10.42 10.57 1.42
CA GLY A 43 -10.13 10.27 0.02
C GLY A 43 -8.81 10.86 -0.50
N ALA A 44 -7.97 11.44 0.38
CA ALA A 44 -6.66 11.93 0.00
C ALA A 44 -5.81 10.84 -0.69
N ARG A 45 -5.10 11.23 -1.73
CA ARG A 45 -4.21 10.34 -2.49
C ARG A 45 -2.86 11.02 -2.71
N ILE A 46 -1.82 10.23 -2.74
CA ILE A 46 -0.46 10.66 -3.04
C ILE A 46 0.02 10.03 -4.36
N SER A 47 1.01 10.63 -5.00
CA SER A 47 1.60 10.00 -6.19
C SER A 47 2.39 8.75 -5.78
N ASP A 48 2.37 7.72 -6.64
CA ASP A 48 3.13 6.49 -6.40
C ASP A 48 4.64 6.76 -6.28
N ARG A 49 5.13 7.80 -6.97
CA ARG A 49 6.52 8.25 -6.85
C ARG A 49 6.85 8.74 -5.43
N GLU A 50 5.99 9.57 -4.84
CA GLU A 50 6.20 10.06 -3.47
C GLU A 50 6.08 8.93 -2.45
N PHE A 51 5.13 8.02 -2.67
CA PHE A 51 5.02 6.82 -1.82
C PHE A 51 6.26 5.93 -1.92
N ALA A 52 6.82 5.74 -3.11
CA ALA A 52 8.07 4.99 -3.30
C ALA A 52 9.26 5.65 -2.59
N ILE A 53 9.38 6.99 -2.64
CA ILE A 53 10.41 7.73 -1.89
C ILE A 53 10.23 7.51 -0.38
N LEU A 54 9.01 7.64 0.13
CA LEU A 54 8.71 7.42 1.54
C LEU A 54 9.08 6.01 2.00
N VAL A 55 8.74 4.99 1.21
CA VAL A 55 9.08 3.59 1.49
C VAL A 55 10.61 3.39 1.49
N GLY A 56 11.31 3.98 0.51
CA GLY A 56 12.77 3.93 0.43
C GLY A 56 13.43 4.55 1.67
N ASN A 57 12.98 5.74 2.09
CA ASN A 57 13.47 6.41 3.30
C ASN A 57 13.19 5.56 4.55
N ALA A 58 11.99 5.00 4.65
CA ALA A 58 11.59 4.15 5.77
C ALA A 58 12.48 2.89 5.88
N LEU A 59 12.74 2.21 4.78
CA LEU A 59 13.64 1.05 4.72
C LEU A 59 15.07 1.43 5.12
N HIS A 60 15.56 2.58 4.65
CA HIS A 60 16.89 3.06 4.98
C HIS A 60 17.04 3.40 6.47
N LEU A 61 16.06 4.13 7.02
CA LEU A 61 16.10 4.57 8.42
C LEU A 61 15.91 3.42 9.41
N THR A 62 15.06 2.45 9.09
CA THR A 62 14.78 1.32 9.98
C THR A 62 15.78 0.18 9.82
N GLY A 63 16.40 0.04 8.63
CA GLY A 63 17.22 -1.12 8.29
C GLY A 63 16.47 -2.45 8.30
N ASP A 64 15.14 -2.43 8.31
CA ASP A 64 14.28 -3.60 8.47
C ASP A 64 13.72 -4.07 7.12
N PRO A 65 14.25 -5.18 6.55
CA PRO A 65 13.76 -5.71 5.27
C PRO A 65 12.32 -6.25 5.36
N ALA A 66 11.82 -6.51 6.56
CA ALA A 66 10.45 -7.00 6.80
C ALA A 66 9.43 -5.85 7.02
N LEU A 67 9.84 -4.59 6.83
CA LEU A 67 9.00 -3.41 7.08
C LEU A 67 7.66 -3.48 6.32
N GLY A 68 7.67 -3.92 5.06
CA GLY A 68 6.46 -4.06 4.25
C GLY A 68 5.48 -5.08 4.82
N LEU A 69 5.96 -6.21 5.35
CA LEU A 69 5.11 -7.20 6.01
C LEU A 69 4.50 -6.63 7.29
N LYS A 70 5.28 -5.89 8.08
CA LYS A 70 4.81 -5.21 9.29
C LYS A 70 3.77 -4.14 8.97
N LEU A 71 3.96 -3.39 7.89
CA LEU A 71 2.96 -2.45 7.38
C LEU A 71 1.67 -3.18 7.01
N GLY A 72 1.75 -4.29 6.28
CA GLY A 72 0.59 -5.10 5.89
C GLY A 72 -0.22 -5.58 7.10
N LEU A 73 0.42 -5.93 8.21
CA LEU A 73 -0.26 -6.31 9.46
C LEU A 73 -0.99 -5.13 10.13
N ARG A 74 -0.58 -3.90 9.89
CA ARG A 74 -1.26 -2.69 10.40
C ARG A 74 -2.36 -2.18 9.47
N LEU A 75 -2.35 -2.55 8.20
CA LEU A 75 -3.37 -2.20 7.24
C LEU A 75 -4.63 -3.03 7.51
N ASN A 76 -5.65 -2.40 8.08
CA ASN A 76 -6.97 -3.00 8.25
C ASN A 76 -7.87 -2.69 7.04
N LEU A 77 -9.06 -3.28 6.99
CA LEU A 77 -10.00 -3.08 5.87
C LEU A 77 -10.36 -1.61 5.64
N SER A 78 -10.39 -0.78 6.70
CA SER A 78 -10.71 0.65 6.56
C SER A 78 -9.63 1.45 5.82
N ALA A 79 -8.37 0.99 5.84
CA ALA A 79 -7.29 1.61 5.09
C ALA A 79 -7.46 1.51 3.56
N HIS A 80 -8.29 0.56 3.10
CA HIS A 80 -8.58 0.34 1.69
C HIS A 80 -9.78 1.16 1.17
N ALA A 81 -10.17 2.20 1.90
CA ALA A 81 -11.25 3.13 1.54
C ALA A 81 -12.57 2.39 1.21
N VAL A 82 -13.24 2.78 0.13
CA VAL A 82 -14.53 2.17 -0.28
C VAL A 82 -14.42 0.68 -0.59
N LEU A 83 -13.27 0.22 -1.06
CA LEU A 83 -13.07 -1.20 -1.37
C LEU A 83 -13.02 -2.04 -0.09
N GLY A 84 -12.42 -1.53 0.98
CA GLY A 84 -12.44 -2.18 2.29
C GLY A 84 -13.86 -2.32 2.85
N GLN A 85 -14.70 -1.31 2.69
CA GLN A 85 -16.11 -1.38 3.06
C GLN A 85 -16.88 -2.43 2.24
N ALA A 86 -16.62 -2.49 0.93
CA ALA A 86 -17.22 -3.50 0.06
C ALA A 86 -16.84 -4.93 0.48
N PHE A 87 -15.59 -5.16 0.91
CA PHE A 87 -15.16 -6.46 1.42
C PHE A 87 -15.93 -6.89 2.66
N MET A 88 -16.25 -5.96 3.56
CA MET A 88 -17.04 -6.25 4.76
C MET A 88 -18.50 -6.66 4.46
N THR A 89 -19.00 -6.35 3.28
CA THR A 89 -20.35 -6.74 2.85
C THR A 89 -20.40 -8.05 2.08
N CYS A 90 -19.25 -8.66 1.78
CA CYS A 90 -19.16 -9.94 1.12
C CYS A 90 -19.65 -11.07 2.06
N ARG A 91 -20.35 -12.04 1.49
CA ARG A 91 -20.91 -13.17 2.24
C ARG A 91 -19.90 -14.28 2.53
N ASP A 92 -18.86 -14.39 1.71
CA ASP A 92 -17.83 -15.41 1.82
C ASP A 92 -16.49 -14.92 1.25
N LEU A 93 -15.40 -15.67 1.49
CA LEU A 93 -14.07 -15.34 1.03
C LEU A 93 -13.94 -15.39 -0.49
N GLY A 94 -14.66 -16.27 -1.18
CA GLY A 94 -14.67 -16.33 -2.64
C GLY A 94 -15.13 -15.01 -3.24
N GLN A 95 -16.22 -14.44 -2.71
CA GLN A 95 -16.70 -13.13 -3.15
C GLN A 95 -15.70 -12.00 -2.85
N VAL A 96 -14.98 -12.07 -1.73
CA VAL A 96 -13.90 -11.11 -1.42
C VAL A 96 -12.79 -11.18 -2.47
N ILE A 97 -12.35 -12.40 -2.82
CA ILE A 97 -11.30 -12.62 -3.82
C ILE A 97 -11.75 -12.10 -5.19
N ASP A 98 -12.94 -12.42 -5.64
CA ASP A 98 -13.50 -11.95 -6.91
C ASP A 98 -13.54 -10.41 -6.97
N LEU A 99 -14.01 -9.79 -5.89
CA LEU A 99 -14.08 -8.34 -5.78
C LEU A 99 -12.67 -7.72 -5.77
N PHE A 100 -11.74 -8.32 -5.04
CA PHE A 100 -10.36 -7.88 -4.95
C PHE A 100 -9.69 -7.95 -6.33
N LEU A 101 -9.74 -9.07 -7.03
CA LEU A 101 -9.15 -9.24 -8.36
C LEU A 101 -9.71 -8.25 -9.39
N LYS A 102 -10.99 -7.88 -9.25
CA LYS A 102 -11.63 -6.93 -10.14
C LYS A 102 -11.18 -5.48 -9.90
N TYR A 103 -10.93 -5.12 -8.65
CA TYR A 103 -10.76 -3.71 -8.26
C TYR A 103 -9.42 -3.36 -7.59
N TYR A 104 -8.50 -4.32 -7.39
CA TYR A 104 -7.22 -4.04 -6.72
C TYR A 104 -6.39 -2.93 -7.40
N HIS A 105 -6.56 -2.77 -8.70
CA HIS A 105 -5.86 -1.72 -9.46
C HIS A 105 -6.21 -0.29 -9.00
N LEU A 106 -7.33 -0.11 -8.29
CA LEU A 106 -7.68 1.16 -7.64
C LEU A 106 -6.80 1.45 -6.41
N LEU A 107 -6.24 0.42 -5.80
CA LEU A 107 -5.38 0.50 -4.62
C LEU A 107 -3.91 0.45 -4.98
N ALA A 108 -3.54 -0.44 -5.88
CA ALA A 108 -2.17 -0.75 -6.24
C ALA A 108 -2.03 -0.95 -7.77
N PRO A 109 -2.10 0.13 -8.57
CA PRO A 109 -2.07 0.04 -10.03
C PRO A 109 -0.76 -0.51 -10.59
N ALA A 110 0.33 -0.47 -9.81
CA ALA A 110 1.63 -1.01 -10.20
C ALA A 110 1.77 -2.52 -10.00
N LEU A 111 0.77 -3.17 -9.39
CA LEU A 111 0.76 -4.63 -9.22
C LEU A 111 -0.02 -5.29 -10.35
N HIS A 112 0.47 -6.45 -10.77
CA HIS A 112 -0.28 -7.39 -11.59
C HIS A 112 -0.58 -8.64 -10.75
N LEU A 113 -1.85 -9.04 -10.69
CA LEU A 113 -2.31 -10.17 -9.89
C LEU A 113 -2.89 -11.23 -10.80
N GLU A 114 -2.44 -12.46 -10.61
CA GLU A 114 -2.97 -13.66 -11.22
C GLU A 114 -3.51 -14.59 -10.12
N TYR A 115 -4.61 -15.25 -10.40
CA TYR A 115 -5.28 -16.13 -9.47
C TYR A 115 -5.59 -17.46 -10.15
N ASP A 116 -5.16 -18.54 -9.51
CA ASP A 116 -5.40 -19.89 -9.97
C ASP A 116 -5.92 -20.79 -8.83
N LEU A 117 -6.76 -21.76 -9.18
CA LEU A 117 -7.11 -22.86 -8.30
C LEU A 117 -6.33 -24.10 -8.74
N VAL A 118 -5.42 -24.55 -7.88
CA VAL A 118 -4.60 -25.73 -8.11
C VAL A 118 -4.82 -26.70 -6.94
N ASP A 119 -5.32 -27.89 -7.24
CA ASP A 119 -5.56 -28.96 -6.25
C ASP A 119 -6.31 -28.46 -4.98
N GLU A 120 -7.42 -27.76 -5.17
CA GLU A 120 -8.23 -27.13 -4.11
C GLU A 120 -7.52 -26.00 -3.34
N MET A 121 -6.31 -25.63 -3.74
CA MET A 121 -5.60 -24.49 -3.19
C MET A 121 -5.79 -23.25 -4.05
N CYS A 122 -5.99 -22.14 -3.36
CA CYS A 122 -6.01 -20.81 -3.97
C CYS A 122 -4.57 -20.29 -4.09
N VAL A 123 -4.09 -20.11 -5.31
CA VAL A 123 -2.75 -19.55 -5.58
C VAL A 123 -2.92 -18.14 -6.12
N LEU A 124 -2.40 -17.16 -5.38
CA LEU A 124 -2.36 -15.77 -5.80
C LEU A 124 -0.91 -15.40 -6.15
N THR A 125 -0.66 -15.10 -7.41
CA THR A 125 0.65 -14.66 -7.90
C THR A 125 0.64 -13.16 -8.06
N THR A 126 1.65 -12.47 -7.53
CA THR A 126 1.80 -11.03 -7.64
C THR A 126 3.08 -10.69 -8.40
N VAL A 127 2.98 -9.82 -9.40
CA VAL A 127 4.12 -9.28 -10.13
C VAL A 127 4.09 -7.76 -10.02
N SER A 128 5.19 -7.16 -9.60
CA SER A 128 5.33 -5.71 -9.51
C SER A 128 6.00 -5.16 -10.76
N SER A 129 5.39 -4.19 -11.41
CA SER A 129 6.03 -3.44 -12.50
C SER A 129 7.14 -2.49 -12.01
N LEU A 130 7.25 -2.28 -10.70
CA LEU A 130 8.32 -1.48 -10.07
C LEU A 130 9.63 -2.25 -9.91
N ALA A 131 9.64 -3.58 -10.10
CA ALA A 131 10.81 -4.42 -9.94
C ALA A 131 11.90 -4.23 -11.01
N GLU A 132 11.62 -3.46 -12.05
CA GLU A 132 12.57 -3.18 -13.14
C GLU A 132 13.40 -1.89 -12.96
N THR A 133 13.20 -1.17 -11.86
CA THR A 133 14.04 0.00 -11.55
C THR A 133 15.14 -0.43 -10.59
N PRO A 134 16.41 -0.52 -11.05
CA PRO A 134 17.52 -0.76 -10.13
C PRO A 134 17.59 0.39 -9.11
N LEU A 135 17.69 0.06 -7.85
CA LEU A 135 17.97 0.99 -6.76
C LEU A 135 19.36 1.59 -6.91
#